data_153853b6696fd534dd8b95f87225bb77
#
_entry.id   153853b6696fd534dd8b95f87225bb77
#
_cell.length_a   1.000
_cell.length_b   1.000
_cell.length_c   1.000
_cell.angle_alpha   90.00
_cell.angle_beta   90.00
_cell.angle_gamma   90.00
#
_symmetry.space_group_name_H-M   'P 1'
#
loop_
_entity.id
_entity.type
_entity.pdbx_description
1 polymer ?
#
loop_
_entity_poly.entity_id
_entity_poly.type
_entity_poly.pdbx_seq_one_letter_code
_entity_poly.pdbx_strand_id
1 'polypeptide(L)'
;MPTTHEKTLSLEDLASKVEALRLEGKRIILCHGTFDLLHIGHIRHLQNAREKGDVLITTVTGDSYVNKGPGRPVFPEHLRSENLAALACVDFVAINQAPTAVNIIPMIKPNVYIKGQEYKVSSDDLTGNIAREKEAVEKYGGEIIFT
;
A
#
# COMPACT_ATOMS: atom_id res chain seq x y z
N MET A 1 8.48 -4.72 -20.29
CA MET A 1 8.34 -4.34 -18.86
C MET A 1 7.69 -2.97 -18.75
N PRO A 2 6.71 -2.78 -17.88
CA PRO A 2 6.15 -1.46 -17.66
C PRO A 2 7.18 -0.52 -17.06
N THR A 3 7.12 0.75 -17.43
CA THR A 3 7.99 1.80 -16.88
C THR A 3 7.47 2.26 -15.54
N THR A 4 8.28 3.01 -14.78
CA THR A 4 7.85 3.61 -13.53
C THR A 4 6.66 4.53 -13.75
N HIS A 5 6.65 5.25 -14.86
CA HIS A 5 5.55 6.13 -15.24
C HIS A 5 4.25 5.35 -15.46
N GLU A 6 4.32 4.23 -16.15
CA GLU A 6 3.15 3.39 -16.43
C GLU A 6 2.58 2.74 -15.17
N LYS A 7 3.41 2.49 -14.15
CA LYS A 7 2.99 1.89 -12.88
C LYS A 7 2.38 2.91 -11.93
N THR A 8 2.65 4.20 -12.10
CA THR A 8 2.21 5.25 -11.19
C THR A 8 0.88 5.82 -11.66
N LEU A 9 -0.16 5.62 -10.87
CA LEU A 9 -1.54 5.98 -11.23
C LEU A 9 -2.17 6.89 -10.19
N SER A 10 -3.19 7.65 -10.59
CA SER A 10 -4.07 8.30 -9.64
C SER A 10 -4.89 7.24 -8.93
N LEU A 11 -5.48 7.56 -7.79
CA LEU A 11 -6.33 6.61 -7.07
C LEU A 11 -7.52 6.17 -7.92
N GLU A 12 -8.10 7.09 -8.70
CA GLU A 12 -9.24 6.79 -9.57
C GLU A 12 -8.86 5.81 -10.68
N ASP A 13 -7.72 6.07 -11.33
CA ASP A 13 -7.22 5.19 -12.40
C ASP A 13 -6.81 3.83 -11.82
N LEU A 14 -6.22 3.83 -10.63
CA LEU A 14 -5.87 2.60 -9.93
C LEU A 14 -7.12 1.78 -9.62
N ALA A 15 -8.16 2.41 -9.10
CA ALA A 15 -9.41 1.70 -8.78
C ALA A 15 -10.01 1.04 -10.02
N SER A 16 -10.00 1.74 -11.16
CA SER A 16 -10.50 1.20 -12.42
C SER A 16 -9.64 0.03 -12.90
N LYS A 17 -8.34 0.16 -12.81
CA LYS A 17 -7.40 -0.89 -13.21
C LYS A 17 -7.57 -2.14 -12.38
N VAL A 18 -7.69 -1.96 -11.07
CA VAL A 18 -7.86 -3.07 -10.12
C VAL A 18 -9.17 -3.80 -10.35
N GLU A 19 -10.25 -3.06 -10.64
CA GLU A 19 -11.53 -3.68 -10.94
C GLU A 19 -11.44 -4.58 -12.16
N ALA A 20 -10.76 -4.12 -13.22
CA ALA A 20 -10.55 -4.94 -14.42
C ALA A 20 -9.76 -6.20 -14.10
N LEU A 21 -8.69 -6.09 -13.28
CA LEU A 21 -7.88 -7.24 -12.87
C LEU A 21 -8.67 -8.21 -12.01
N ARG A 22 -9.51 -7.72 -11.13
CA ARG A 22 -10.37 -8.56 -10.29
C ARG A 22 -11.33 -9.37 -11.14
N LEU A 23 -11.89 -8.77 -12.18
CA LEU A 23 -12.78 -9.47 -13.11
C LEU A 23 -12.06 -10.59 -13.87
N GLU A 24 -10.74 -10.48 -14.01
CA GLU A 24 -9.91 -11.54 -14.60
C GLU A 24 -9.53 -12.61 -13.59
N GLY A 25 -9.99 -12.51 -12.35
CA GLY A 25 -9.70 -13.48 -11.30
C GLY A 25 -8.36 -13.26 -10.59
N LYS A 26 -7.74 -12.11 -10.76
CA LYS A 26 -6.45 -11.80 -10.13
C LYS A 26 -6.62 -11.52 -8.64
N ARG A 27 -5.68 -12.04 -7.86
CA ARG A 27 -5.65 -11.81 -6.41
C ARG A 27 -4.85 -10.53 -6.14
N ILE A 28 -5.50 -9.56 -5.51
CA ILE A 28 -4.97 -8.21 -5.31
C ILE A 28 -4.39 -8.07 -3.91
N ILE A 29 -3.15 -7.58 -3.83
CA ILE A 29 -2.46 -7.35 -2.57
C ILE A 29 -2.18 -5.85 -2.43
N LEU A 30 -2.44 -5.30 -1.25
CA LEU A 30 -2.18 -3.90 -0.94
C LEU A 30 -1.19 -3.79 0.20
N CYS A 31 -0.15 -2.98 -0.01
CA CYS A 31 0.76 -2.53 1.04
C CYS A 31 0.70 -1.01 1.07
N HIS A 32 0.42 -0.43 2.22
CA HIS A 32 0.37 1.02 2.40
C HIS A 32 1.41 1.46 3.42
N GLY A 33 2.07 2.57 3.16
CA GLY A 33 3.02 3.11 4.12
C GLY A 33 3.61 4.43 3.67
N THR A 34 4.57 4.94 4.42
CA THR A 34 5.31 6.13 4.06
C THR A 34 6.39 5.80 3.03
N PHE A 35 7.11 4.71 3.23
CA PHE A 35 8.20 4.26 2.36
C PHE A 35 9.19 5.38 2.05
N ASP A 36 9.63 6.08 3.10
CA ASP A 36 10.48 7.26 2.92
C ASP A 36 11.90 6.89 2.48
N LEU A 37 12.57 6.08 3.28
CA LEU A 37 13.94 5.64 2.98
C LEU A 37 13.91 4.13 2.76
N LEU A 38 13.75 3.73 1.51
CA LEU A 38 13.71 2.30 1.17
C LEU A 38 15.05 1.64 1.46
N HIS A 39 15.00 0.53 2.17
CA HIS A 39 16.16 -0.30 2.42
C HIS A 39 15.81 -1.76 2.14
N ILE A 40 16.80 -2.64 2.28
CA ILE A 40 16.61 -4.06 1.92
C ILE A 40 15.47 -4.72 2.70
N GLY A 41 15.21 -4.29 3.94
CA GLY A 41 14.09 -4.79 4.72
C GLY A 41 12.74 -4.51 4.06
N HIS A 42 12.55 -3.29 3.56
CA HIS A 42 11.34 -2.93 2.82
C HIS A 42 11.22 -3.74 1.54
N ILE A 43 12.33 -3.89 0.81
CA ILE A 43 12.32 -4.62 -0.47
C ILE A 43 11.96 -6.08 -0.25
N ARG A 44 12.53 -6.73 0.77
CA ARG A 44 12.21 -8.12 1.10
C ARG A 44 10.76 -8.27 1.53
N HIS A 45 10.24 -7.31 2.30
CA HIS A 45 8.85 -7.29 2.72
C HIS A 45 7.92 -7.24 1.50
N LEU A 46 8.22 -6.37 0.55
CA LEU A 46 7.42 -6.23 -0.67
C LEU A 46 7.52 -7.46 -1.56
N GLN A 47 8.70 -8.06 -1.68
CA GLN A 47 8.88 -9.30 -2.42
C GLN A 47 8.07 -10.44 -1.82
N ASN A 48 8.07 -10.57 -0.49
CA ASN A 48 7.25 -11.56 0.20
C ASN A 48 5.76 -11.29 -0.01
N ALA A 49 5.37 -10.03 0.04
CA ALA A 49 3.99 -9.64 -0.20
C ALA A 49 3.53 -10.06 -1.60
N ARG A 50 4.36 -9.83 -2.61
CA ARG A 50 4.02 -10.16 -3.99
C ARG A 50 3.74 -11.65 -4.19
N GLU A 51 4.40 -12.50 -3.40
CA GLU A 51 4.21 -13.96 -3.47
C GLU A 51 2.82 -14.41 -3.01
N LYS A 52 2.09 -13.55 -2.31
CA LYS A 52 0.77 -13.91 -1.75
C LYS A 52 -0.39 -13.69 -2.72
N GLY A 53 -0.11 -13.21 -3.91
CA GLY A 53 -1.14 -12.98 -4.92
C GLY A 53 -0.57 -12.68 -6.30
N ASP A 54 -1.40 -12.10 -7.14
CA ASP A 54 -1.07 -11.88 -8.55
C ASP A 54 -0.65 -10.44 -8.85
N VAL A 55 -1.12 -9.48 -8.06
CA VAL A 55 -0.87 -8.05 -8.29
C VAL A 55 -0.55 -7.41 -6.96
N LEU A 56 0.60 -6.73 -6.89
CA LEU A 56 0.98 -5.96 -5.71
C LEU A 56 0.82 -4.48 -5.97
N ILE A 57 -0.01 -3.85 -5.17
CA ILE A 57 -0.23 -2.42 -5.18
C ILE A 57 0.43 -1.83 -3.94
N THR A 58 1.20 -0.77 -4.14
CA THR A 58 1.71 0.02 -3.03
C THR A 58 1.09 1.40 -3.08
N THR A 59 0.68 1.90 -1.93
CA THR A 59 0.21 3.28 -1.80
C THR A 59 1.09 3.98 -0.78
N VAL A 60 1.42 5.23 -1.06
CA VAL A 60 2.27 6.04 -0.16
C VAL A 60 1.46 7.16 0.46
N THR A 61 1.77 7.44 1.70
CA THR A 61 1.17 8.58 2.41
C THR A 61 1.66 9.88 1.79
N GLY A 62 0.73 10.77 1.42
CA GLY A 62 1.09 12.08 0.89
C GLY A 62 1.88 12.90 1.89
N ASP A 63 2.72 13.82 1.39
CA ASP A 63 3.64 14.61 2.23
C ASP A 63 2.95 15.29 3.40
N SER A 64 1.77 15.86 3.18
CA SER A 64 1.03 16.60 4.21
C SER A 64 0.56 15.71 5.37
N TYR A 65 0.55 14.42 5.18
CA TYR A 65 0.02 13.45 6.15
C TYR A 65 1.10 12.60 6.82
N VAL A 66 2.37 12.82 6.47
CA VAL A 66 3.48 12.12 7.09
C VAL A 66 3.72 12.70 8.47
N ASN A 67 3.56 11.90 9.51
CA ASN A 67 3.66 12.33 10.89
C ASN A 67 4.79 11.58 11.61
N LYS A 68 6.02 11.79 11.14
CA LYS A 68 7.21 11.11 11.66
C LYS A 68 8.24 12.08 12.25
N GLY A 69 7.82 13.31 12.53
CA GLY A 69 8.65 14.31 13.16
C GLY A 69 9.30 15.29 12.18
N PRO A 70 10.06 16.27 12.68
CA PRO A 70 10.71 17.30 11.85
C PRO A 70 11.63 16.68 10.80
N GLY A 71 11.64 17.29 9.60
CA GLY A 71 12.47 16.81 8.49
C GLY A 71 11.94 15.58 7.78
N ARG A 72 10.73 15.14 8.09
CA ARG A 72 10.09 14.02 7.43
C ARG A 72 8.87 14.46 6.63
N PRO A 73 8.65 13.89 5.41
CA PRO A 73 9.49 12.87 4.78
C PRO A 73 10.81 13.47 4.26
N VAL A 74 11.84 12.65 4.17
CA VAL A 74 13.11 13.04 3.56
C VAL A 74 12.92 13.20 2.05
N PHE A 75 12.20 12.25 1.43
CA PHE A 75 11.87 12.31 0.01
C PHE A 75 10.42 12.74 -0.19
N PRO A 76 10.16 13.69 -1.11
CA PRO A 76 8.78 14.07 -1.42
C PRO A 76 8.01 12.90 -2.05
N GLU A 77 6.70 13.00 -1.97
CA GLU A 77 5.80 11.90 -2.36
C GLU A 77 6.03 11.36 -3.78
N HIS A 78 6.34 12.23 -4.74
CA HIS A 78 6.56 11.79 -6.12
C HIS A 78 7.84 10.97 -6.27
N LEU A 79 8.87 11.24 -5.46
CA LEU A 79 10.10 10.44 -5.47
C LEU A 79 9.91 9.14 -4.72
N ARG A 80 9.16 9.14 -3.63
CA ARG A 80 8.86 7.92 -2.89
C ARG A 80 8.06 6.95 -3.76
N SER A 81 7.07 7.44 -4.50
CA SER A 81 6.29 6.60 -5.40
C SER A 81 7.13 6.11 -6.57
N GLU A 82 8.03 6.93 -7.11
CA GLU A 82 8.93 6.53 -8.19
C GLU A 82 9.88 5.42 -7.74
N ASN A 83 10.43 5.53 -6.53
CA ASN A 83 11.28 4.48 -5.96
C ASN A 83 10.56 3.14 -5.89
N LEU A 84 9.32 3.14 -5.43
CA LEU A 84 8.53 1.90 -5.37
C LEU A 84 8.21 1.36 -6.76
N ALA A 85 7.86 2.23 -7.69
CA ALA A 85 7.53 1.82 -9.05
C ALA A 85 8.72 1.21 -9.78
N ALA A 86 9.94 1.54 -9.37
CA ALA A 86 11.16 0.97 -9.94
C ALA A 86 11.39 -0.49 -9.52
N LEU A 87 10.71 -0.96 -8.48
CA LEU A 87 10.90 -2.32 -8.00
C LEU A 87 10.13 -3.32 -8.87
N ALA A 88 10.80 -4.40 -9.25
CA ALA A 88 10.19 -5.43 -10.11
C ALA A 88 8.95 -6.07 -9.48
N CYS A 89 8.93 -6.21 -8.16
CA CYS A 89 7.82 -6.85 -7.47
C CYS A 89 6.57 -5.97 -7.32
N VAL A 90 6.69 -4.67 -7.56
CA VAL A 90 5.58 -3.73 -7.45
C VAL A 90 4.90 -3.55 -8.80
N ASP A 91 3.61 -3.78 -8.87
CA ASP A 91 2.85 -3.66 -10.12
C ASP A 91 2.28 -2.25 -10.31
N PHE A 92 1.74 -1.65 -9.26
CA PHE A 92 1.15 -0.30 -9.30
C PHE A 92 1.44 0.48 -8.04
N VAL A 93 1.53 1.81 -8.20
CA VAL A 93 1.79 2.74 -7.10
C VAL A 93 0.82 3.90 -7.21
N ALA A 94 0.30 4.35 -6.09
CA ALA A 94 -0.50 5.58 -6.02
C ALA A 94 -0.18 6.34 -4.72
N ILE A 95 -0.40 7.64 -4.77
CA ILE A 95 -0.23 8.52 -3.60
C ILE A 95 -1.59 8.65 -2.93
N ASN A 96 -1.64 8.42 -1.62
CA ASN A 96 -2.86 8.56 -0.83
C ASN A 96 -2.79 9.85 -0.03
N GLN A 97 -3.61 10.83 -0.40
CA GLN A 97 -3.69 12.12 0.29
C GLN A 97 -4.66 12.01 1.47
N ALA A 98 -4.33 11.14 2.42
CA ALA A 98 -5.10 10.92 3.64
C ALA A 98 -4.18 10.35 4.70
N PRO A 99 -4.55 10.45 5.99
CA PRO A 99 -3.67 10.00 7.07
C PRO A 99 -3.57 8.48 7.21
N THR A 100 -4.53 7.72 6.67
CA THR A 100 -4.56 6.25 6.79
C THR A 100 -5.04 5.64 5.47
N ALA A 101 -4.98 4.31 5.39
CA ALA A 101 -5.47 3.59 4.22
C ALA A 101 -6.98 3.31 4.25
N VAL A 102 -7.68 3.73 5.30
CA VAL A 102 -9.11 3.44 5.46
C VAL A 102 -9.93 3.92 4.26
N ASN A 103 -9.57 5.08 3.69
CA ASN A 103 -10.28 5.66 2.55
C ASN A 103 -10.06 4.91 1.24
N ILE A 104 -8.91 4.26 1.05
CA ILE A 104 -8.58 3.60 -0.22
C ILE A 104 -9.00 2.13 -0.25
N ILE A 105 -9.16 1.51 0.91
CA ILE A 105 -9.55 0.09 0.98
C ILE A 105 -10.88 -0.17 0.27
N PRO A 106 -11.94 0.64 0.46
CA PRO A 106 -13.19 0.46 -0.29
C PRO A 106 -13.03 0.65 -1.80
N MET A 107 -12.07 1.46 -2.23
CA MET A 107 -11.80 1.70 -3.65
C MET A 107 -11.10 0.52 -4.30
N ILE A 108 -10.14 -0.06 -3.60
CA ILE A 108 -9.27 -1.12 -4.11
C ILE A 108 -9.85 -2.50 -3.82
N LYS A 109 -10.46 -2.67 -2.65
CA LYS A 109 -11.00 -3.94 -2.17
C LYS A 109 -9.97 -5.07 -2.28
N PRO A 110 -8.81 -4.92 -1.62
CA PRO A 110 -7.75 -5.93 -1.74
C PRO A 110 -8.18 -7.27 -1.16
N ASN A 111 -7.70 -8.35 -1.76
CA ASN A 111 -7.86 -9.68 -1.18
C ASN A 111 -7.01 -9.82 0.07
N VAL A 112 -5.82 -9.19 0.05
CA VAL A 112 -4.89 -9.22 1.17
C VAL A 112 -4.34 -7.82 1.40
N TYR A 113 -4.38 -7.37 2.65
CA TYR A 113 -3.75 -6.14 3.08
C TYR A 113 -2.60 -6.52 4.02
N ILE A 114 -1.38 -6.15 3.68
CA ILE A 114 -0.20 -6.59 4.42
C ILE A 114 0.41 -5.44 5.22
N LYS A 115 0.63 -5.69 6.51
CA LYS A 115 1.27 -4.75 7.44
C LYS A 115 2.50 -5.41 8.07
N GLY A 116 3.42 -4.61 8.57
CA GLY A 116 4.57 -5.12 9.31
C GLY A 116 4.17 -5.82 10.61
N GLN A 117 5.02 -6.74 11.07
CA GLN A 117 4.77 -7.50 12.30
C GLN A 117 4.59 -6.59 13.53
N GLU A 118 5.22 -5.44 13.56
CA GLU A 118 5.14 -4.47 14.66
C GLU A 118 3.72 -3.97 14.89
N TYR A 119 2.83 -4.10 13.92
CA TYR A 119 1.44 -3.65 14.03
C TYR A 119 0.47 -4.77 14.45
N LYS A 120 0.97 -5.98 14.67
CA LYS A 120 0.13 -7.13 14.99
C LYS A 120 -0.57 -7.01 16.34
N VAL A 121 0.12 -6.43 17.33
CA VAL A 121 -0.41 -6.25 18.69
C VAL A 121 -1.25 -4.98 18.72
N SER A 122 -2.55 -5.12 18.96
CA SER A 122 -3.48 -3.97 18.94
C SER A 122 -3.14 -2.89 19.96
N SER A 123 -2.41 -3.23 21.03
CA SER A 123 -1.95 -2.24 22.03
C SER A 123 -0.95 -1.25 21.43
N ASP A 124 -0.32 -1.58 20.30
CA ASP A 124 0.61 -0.69 19.61
C ASP A 124 -0.12 0.30 18.69
N ASP A 125 -1.41 0.08 18.46
CA ASP A 125 -2.25 0.95 17.63
C ASP A 125 -2.97 1.97 18.49
N LEU A 126 -2.22 2.97 18.93
CA LEU A 126 -2.73 4.01 19.84
C LEU A 126 -3.87 4.84 19.25
N THR A 127 -3.96 4.92 17.93
CA THR A 127 -4.99 5.71 17.24
C THR A 127 -6.19 4.87 16.80
N GLY A 128 -6.11 3.55 16.89
CA GLY A 128 -7.14 2.65 16.40
C GLY A 128 -7.17 2.51 14.88
N ASN A 129 -6.15 3.03 14.17
CA ASN A 129 -6.11 3.01 12.72
C ASN A 129 -6.02 1.60 12.15
N ILE A 130 -5.23 0.74 12.78
CA ILE A 130 -5.09 -0.65 12.33
C ILE A 130 -6.42 -1.39 12.45
N ALA A 131 -7.15 -1.18 13.54
CA ALA A 131 -8.46 -1.79 13.75
C ALA A 131 -9.45 -1.34 12.68
N ARG A 132 -9.45 -0.05 12.33
CA ARG A 132 -10.31 0.49 11.28
C ARG A 132 -9.94 -0.05 9.90
N GLU A 133 -8.64 -0.17 9.62
CA GLU A 133 -8.17 -0.74 8.36
C GLU A 133 -8.56 -2.21 8.25
N LYS A 134 -8.42 -2.97 9.32
CA LYS A 134 -8.81 -4.38 9.37
C LYS A 134 -10.31 -4.54 9.10
N GLU A 135 -11.12 -3.73 9.77
CA GLU A 135 -12.56 -3.74 9.57
C GLU A 135 -12.94 -3.45 8.11
N ALA A 136 -12.29 -2.45 7.52
CA ALA A 136 -12.54 -2.08 6.13
C ALA A 136 -12.17 -3.22 5.18
N VAL A 137 -11.02 -3.85 5.38
CA VAL A 137 -10.57 -4.97 4.54
C VAL A 137 -11.54 -6.14 4.64
N GLU A 138 -11.92 -6.52 5.86
CA GLU A 138 -12.81 -7.65 6.09
C GLU A 138 -14.22 -7.42 5.56
N LYS A 139 -14.67 -6.18 5.58
CA LYS A 139 -15.98 -5.80 5.05
C LYS A 139 -16.13 -6.17 3.56
N TYR A 140 -15.04 -6.12 2.81
CA TYR A 140 -15.05 -6.43 1.38
C TYR A 140 -14.49 -7.82 1.08
N GLY A 141 -14.41 -8.69 2.08
CA GLY A 141 -14.03 -10.07 1.90
C GLY A 141 -12.54 -10.34 1.87
N GLY A 142 -11.73 -9.34 2.17
CA GLY A 142 -10.27 -9.50 2.25
C GLY A 142 -9.80 -9.89 3.64
N GLU A 143 -8.49 -10.07 3.76
CA GLU A 143 -7.85 -10.37 5.05
C GLU A 143 -6.64 -9.47 5.27
N ILE A 144 -6.32 -9.22 6.53
CA ILE A 144 -5.11 -8.51 6.91
C ILE A 144 -4.08 -9.54 7.38
N ILE A 145 -2.84 -9.41 6.88
CA ILE A 145 -1.74 -10.30 7.23
C ILE A 145 -0.59 -9.45 7.76
N PHE A 146 0.03 -9.89 8.83
CA PHE A 146 1.19 -9.24 9.43
C PHE A 146 2.43 -10.07 9.12
N THR A 147 3.43 -9.44 8.51
CA THR A 147 4.68 -10.14 8.16
C THR A 147 5.92 -9.40 8.62
#